data_a60cf962c1be150c296e4ec0773b19b8
#
_entry.id   a60cf962c1be150c296e4ec0773b19b8
#
_cell.length_a   1.000
_cell.length_b   1.000
_cell.length_c   1.000
_cell.angle_alpha   90.00
_cell.angle_beta   90.00
_cell.angle_gamma   90.00
#
_symmetry.space_group_name_H-M   'P 1'
#
loop_
_entity.id
_entity.type
_entity.pdbx_description
1 polymer ?
#
loop_
_entity_poly.entity_id
_entity_poly.type
_entity_poly.pdbx_seq_one_letter_code
_entity_poly.pdbx_strand_id
1 'polypeptide(L)' 'MKRIRAACICQTLHFMLKDGVRLDYAAAQVRQEVEQYKKGLERHHTQYKIVEETEQPDGSVILRVIKQYNASPVGHYLD' A
#
# COMPACT_ATOMS: atom_id res chain seq x y z
N MET A 1 -31.31 4.53 6.92
CA MET A 1 -29.89 4.75 7.11
C MET A 1 -29.15 3.42 7.03
N LYS A 2 -28.19 3.31 6.13
CA LYS A 2 -27.39 2.08 6.01
C LYS A 2 -26.43 1.98 7.16
N ARG A 3 -26.41 0.83 7.82
CA ARG A 3 -25.42 0.53 8.84
C ARG A 3 -24.32 -0.31 8.23
N ILE A 4 -23.10 0.15 8.33
CA ILE A 4 -21.94 -0.57 7.82
C ILE A 4 -21.31 -1.32 8.98
N ARG A 5 -21.31 -2.67 8.91
CA ARG A 5 -20.67 -3.51 9.95
C ARG A 5 -19.17 -3.49 9.81
N ALA A 6 -18.71 -3.54 8.58
CA ALA A 6 -17.29 -3.52 8.28
C ALA A 6 -17.12 -3.03 6.85
N ALA A 7 -16.04 -2.31 6.60
CA ALA A 7 -15.73 -1.83 5.26
C ALA A 7 -14.22 -1.69 5.10
N CYS A 8 -13.71 -2.24 4.01
CA CYS A 8 -12.31 -2.13 3.64
C CYS A 8 -12.18 -1.83 2.15
N ILE A 9 -11.09 -1.20 1.78
CA ILE A 9 -10.76 -0.93 0.39
C ILE A 9 -9.63 -1.85 -0.01
N CYS A 10 -9.82 -2.57 -1.14
CA CYS A 10 -8.77 -3.35 -1.76
C CYS A 10 -8.11 -2.49 -2.83
N GLN A 11 -6.81 -2.25 -2.70
CA GLN A 11 -6.10 -1.32 -3.57
C GLN A 11 -4.81 -1.94 -4.08
N THR A 12 -4.53 -1.75 -5.37
CA THR A 12 -3.27 -2.16 -5.99
C THR A 12 -2.49 -0.91 -6.37
N LEU A 13 -1.26 -0.83 -5.89
CA LEU A 13 -0.37 0.30 -6.14
C LEU A 13 0.85 -0.19 -6.90
N HIS A 14 1.21 0.50 -7.98
CA HIS A 14 2.41 0.20 -8.73
C HIS A 14 3.39 1.37 -8.58
N PHE A 15 4.43 1.16 -7.79
CA PHE A 15 5.47 2.16 -7.56
C PHE A 15 6.49 2.04 -8.68
N MET A 16 6.41 2.94 -9.64
CA MET A 16 7.22 2.92 -10.84
C MET A 16 8.52 3.70 -10.66
N LEU A 17 9.52 3.34 -11.46
CA LEU A 17 10.81 4.01 -11.46
C LEU A 17 10.69 5.39 -12.09
N LYS A 18 11.46 6.36 -11.60
CA LYS A 18 11.56 7.68 -12.22
C LYS A 18 12.45 7.64 -13.44
N ASP A 19 12.02 8.32 -14.50
CA ASP A 19 12.83 8.48 -15.70
C ASP A 19 14.03 9.38 -15.45
N GLY A 20 15.14 9.13 -16.15
CA GLY A 20 16.32 9.94 -16.07
C GLY A 20 17.20 9.73 -14.84
N VAL A 21 16.85 8.75 -14.00
CA VAL A 21 17.63 8.41 -12.80
C VAL A 21 18.30 7.06 -13.04
N ARG A 22 19.52 6.89 -12.50
CA ARG A 22 20.21 5.61 -12.58
C ARG A 22 19.36 4.51 -11.97
N LEU A 23 19.43 3.31 -12.58
CA LEU A 23 18.58 2.20 -12.20
C LEU A 23 18.70 1.83 -10.71
N ASP A 24 19.93 1.82 -10.18
CA ASP A 24 20.18 1.49 -8.77
C ASP A 24 19.54 2.53 -7.83
N TYR A 25 19.64 3.81 -8.18
CA TYR A 25 19.00 4.89 -7.42
C TYR A 25 17.49 4.83 -7.53
N ALA A 26 16.99 4.58 -8.74
CA ALA A 26 15.54 4.51 -8.98
C ALA A 26 14.91 3.38 -8.15
N ALA A 27 15.55 2.22 -8.12
CA ALA A 27 15.07 1.09 -7.32
C ALA A 27 15.08 1.41 -5.82
N ALA A 28 16.12 2.09 -5.34
CA ALA A 28 16.20 2.49 -3.93
C ALA A 28 15.10 3.49 -3.59
N GLN A 29 14.80 4.44 -4.48
CA GLN A 29 13.72 5.41 -4.29
C GLN A 29 12.36 4.72 -4.22
N VAL A 30 12.12 3.73 -5.07
CA VAL A 30 10.87 2.96 -5.04
C VAL A 30 10.69 2.27 -3.69
N ARG A 31 11.73 1.65 -3.15
CA ARG A 31 11.68 1.03 -1.83
C ARG A 31 11.35 2.05 -0.75
N GLN A 32 11.94 3.23 -0.81
CA GLN A 32 11.63 4.30 0.13
C GLN A 32 10.18 4.74 0.02
N GLU A 33 9.65 4.87 -1.19
CA GLU A 33 8.26 5.26 -1.41
C GLU A 33 7.29 4.24 -0.81
N VAL A 34 7.59 2.94 -0.97
CA VAL A 34 6.80 1.86 -0.37
C VAL A 34 6.81 1.98 1.15
N GLU A 35 7.98 2.18 1.75
CA GLU A 35 8.10 2.34 3.20
C GLU A 35 7.37 3.58 3.70
N GLN A 36 7.47 4.69 2.97
CA GLN A 36 6.77 5.93 3.31
C GLN A 36 5.26 5.73 3.27
N TYR A 37 4.77 4.99 2.28
CA TYR A 37 3.35 4.67 2.18
C TYR A 37 2.87 3.88 3.40
N LYS A 38 3.62 2.83 3.78
CA LYS A 38 3.29 2.02 4.95
C LYS A 38 3.30 2.86 6.24
N LYS A 39 4.31 3.69 6.40
CA LYS A 39 4.41 4.59 7.56
C LYS A 39 3.26 5.58 7.60
N GLY A 40 2.82 6.06 6.44
CA GLY A 40 1.67 6.94 6.35
C GLY A 40 0.39 6.28 6.88
N LEU A 41 0.17 5.02 6.54
CA LEU A 41 -0.98 4.27 7.04
C LEU A 41 -0.92 4.14 8.56
N GLU A 42 0.25 3.85 9.12
CA GLU A 42 0.44 3.74 10.56
C GLU A 42 0.26 5.08 11.26
N ARG A 43 0.78 6.16 10.66
CA ARG A 43 0.66 7.51 11.20
C ARG A 43 -0.79 7.96 11.32
N HIS A 44 -1.60 7.58 10.34
CA HIS A 44 -3.03 7.93 10.33
C HIS A 44 -3.89 6.90 11.07
N HIS A 45 -3.26 5.94 11.74
CA HIS A 45 -3.95 4.87 12.47
C HIS A 45 -4.92 4.10 11.59
N THR A 46 -4.62 4.01 10.29
CA THR A 46 -5.43 3.23 9.35
C THR A 46 -5.08 1.76 9.50
N GLN A 47 -6.07 0.93 9.79
CA GLN A 47 -5.86 -0.51 9.83
C GLN A 47 -5.68 -1.03 8.41
N TYR A 48 -4.69 -1.89 8.22
CA TYR A 48 -4.38 -2.40 6.89
C TYR A 48 -3.73 -3.78 6.96
N LYS A 49 -3.75 -4.45 5.81
CA LYS A 49 -3.05 -5.72 5.63
C LYS A 49 -2.38 -5.71 4.27
N ILE A 50 -1.09 -6.03 4.23
CA ILE A 50 -0.37 -6.19 2.96
C ILE A 50 -0.68 -7.58 2.42
N VAL A 51 -1.39 -7.62 1.29
CA VAL A 51 -1.77 -8.88 0.65
C VAL A 51 -0.64 -9.41 -0.21
N GLU A 52 0.03 -8.50 -0.93
CA GLU A 52 1.11 -8.87 -1.84
C GLU A 52 2.07 -7.70 -1.98
N GLU A 53 3.36 -8.02 -2.00
CA GLU A 53 4.42 -7.05 -2.30
C GLU A 53 5.40 -7.74 -3.21
N THR A 54 5.41 -7.35 -4.48
CA THR A 54 6.19 -8.02 -5.52
C THR A 54 7.13 -7.03 -6.20
N GLU A 55 8.42 -7.33 -6.16
CA GLU A 55 9.43 -6.56 -6.89
C GLU A 55 9.47 -7.08 -8.33
N GLN A 56 9.36 -6.15 -9.27
CA GLN A 56 9.38 -6.49 -10.69
C GLN A 56 10.82 -6.53 -11.21
N PRO A 57 11.07 -7.19 -12.36
CA PRO A 57 12.42 -7.26 -12.92
C PRO A 57 13.06 -5.91 -13.22
N ASP A 58 12.26 -4.88 -13.46
CA ASP A 58 12.75 -3.52 -13.73
C ASP A 58 13.05 -2.73 -12.44
N GLY A 59 12.80 -3.31 -11.27
CA GLY A 59 13.00 -2.65 -9.99
C GLY A 59 11.77 -1.95 -9.44
N SER A 60 10.68 -1.89 -10.18
CA SER A 60 9.42 -1.34 -9.67
C SER A 60 8.78 -2.32 -8.69
N VAL A 61 7.81 -1.85 -7.90
CA VAL A 61 7.14 -2.67 -6.90
C VAL A 61 5.64 -2.57 -7.07
N ILE A 62 4.98 -3.72 -7.06
CA ILE A 62 3.51 -3.80 -7.02
C ILE A 62 3.12 -4.16 -5.60
N LEU A 63 2.33 -3.30 -4.98
CA LEU A 63 1.85 -3.46 -3.62
C LEU A 63 0.33 -3.60 -3.64
N ARG A 64 -0.17 -4.72 -3.10
CA ARG A 64 -1.59 -4.94 -2.93
C ARG A 64 -1.91 -4.86 -1.44
N VAL A 65 -2.87 -4.03 -1.10
CA VAL A 65 -3.22 -3.77 0.29
C VAL A 65 -4.74 -3.74 0.46
N ILE A 66 -5.18 -4.29 1.58
CA ILE A 66 -6.55 -4.11 2.06
C ILE A 66 -6.45 -3.16 3.25
N LYS A 67 -7.18 -2.06 3.20
CA LYS A 67 -7.12 -1.07 4.28
C LYS A 67 -8.52 -0.65 4.71
N GLN A 68 -8.59 -0.15 5.93
CA GLN A 68 -9.82 0.35 6.52
C GLN A 68 -10.41 1.47 5.66
N TYR A 69 -11.73 1.37 5.43
CA TYR A 69 -12.46 2.43 4.72
C TYR A 69 -12.87 3.50 5.73
N ASN A 70 -12.27 4.69 5.60
CA ASN A 70 -12.48 5.81 6.54
C ASN A 70 -12.30 5.33 7.98
N ALA A 71 -13.28 5.58 8.85
CA ALA A 71 -13.27 5.14 10.24
C ALA A 71 -14.17 3.92 10.47
N SER A 72 -14.52 3.19 9.42
CA SER A 72 -15.41 2.04 9.51
C SER A 72 -14.73 0.84 10.18
N PRO A 73 -15.47 -0.02 10.88
CA PRO A 73 -14.90 -1.25 11.41
C PRO A 73 -14.37 -2.15 10.29
N VAL A 74 -13.32 -2.90 10.57
CA VAL A 74 -12.70 -3.78 9.57
C VAL A 74 -13.19 -5.23 9.67
N GLY A 75 -13.85 -5.59 10.78
CA GLY A 75 -14.35 -6.96 10.97
C GLY A 75 -13.22 -7.96 10.81
N HIS A 76 -13.42 -8.94 9.92
CA HIS A 76 -12.44 -9.99 9.65
C HIS A 76 -11.68 -9.76 8.33
N TYR A 77 -11.83 -8.61 7.69
CA TYR A 77 -11.22 -8.36 6.37
C TYR A 77 -9.69 -8.32 6.39
N LEU A 78 -9.11 -8.04 7.55
CA LEU A 78 -7.65 -7.96 7.69
C LEU A 78 -7.04 -9.19 8.36
N ASP A 79 -7.87 -10.19 8.64
CA ASP A 79 -7.40 -11.45 9.25
C ASP A 79 -6.64 -12.33 8.26
#